data_1fd387aa8551553e2b0df446b10c9233
#
_entry.id   1fd387aa8551553e2b0df446b10c9233
#
_cell.length_a   1.000
_cell.length_b   1.000
_cell.length_c   1.000
_cell.angle_alpha   90.00
_cell.angle_beta   90.00
_cell.angle_gamma   90.00
#
_symmetry.space_group_name_H-M   'P 1'
#
loop_
_entity.id
_entity.type
_entity.pdbx_description
1 polymer ?
#
loop_
_entity_poly.entity_id
_entity_poly.type
_entity_poly.pdbx_seq_one_letter_code
_entity_poly.pdbx_strand_id
1 'polypeptide(L)'
;MSRIIMESVPGKQITLAHIIASPDPILYRKLGLDPNIDYHNAAIGILCQTPYETAIITADIALKAASIQLGFVDRFSGTLVVTGSISDVTIAWEHSLDYAVNVLGFDVCNITKA
;
A
#
# COMPACT_ATOMS: atom_id res chain seq x y z
N MET A 1 -21.76 4.39 -16.64
CA MET A 1 -21.48 4.36 -16.00
C MET A 1 -21.26 4.50 -15.73
N SER A 2 -21.40 4.20 -15.56
CA SER A 2 -21.15 4.03 -14.87
C SER A 2 -21.24 4.11 -14.42
N ARG A 3 -21.43 3.85 -14.07
CA ARG A 3 -21.53 3.60 -13.28
C ARG A 3 -22.23 3.65 -12.81
N ILE A 4 -22.64 3.39 -12.75
CA ILE A 4 -23.10 3.15 -12.10
C ILE A 4 -23.32 2.96 -11.81
N ILE A 5 -23.62 2.72 -11.83
CA ILE A 5 -23.45 2.21 -11.30
C ILE A 5 -22.99 1.90 -11.33
N MET A 6 -22.95 1.88 -11.80
CA MET A 6 -22.09 1.37 -11.68
C MET A 6 -21.79 1.24 -11.40
N GLU A 7 -21.90 1.07 -11.64
CA GLU A 7 -21.41 0.68 -11.05
C GLU A 7 -20.42 0.37 -10.49
N SER A 8 -19.97 0.95 -10.26
CA SER A 8 -18.90 0.52 -9.42
C SER A 8 -19.28 -0.77 -8.71
N VAL A 9 -18.48 -1.80 -8.86
CA VAL A 9 -18.67 -2.99 -8.07
C VAL A 9 -18.23 -2.65 -6.65
N PRO A 10 -19.15 -2.61 -5.66
CA PRO A 10 -18.76 -2.35 -4.30
C PRO A 10 -17.71 -3.35 -3.84
N GLY A 11 -16.63 -2.89 -3.26
CA GLY A 11 -15.60 -3.75 -2.71
C GLY A 11 -14.36 -3.92 -3.57
N LYS A 12 -14.38 -3.51 -4.84
CA LYS A 12 -13.18 -3.58 -5.68
C LYS A 12 -12.51 -2.21 -5.72
N GLN A 13 -11.81 -1.86 -4.65
CA GLN A 13 -11.22 -0.53 -4.58
C GLN A 13 -10.00 -0.48 -3.67
N ILE A 14 -9.08 0.42 -3.99
CA ILE A 14 -8.01 0.85 -3.10
C ILE A 14 -8.46 2.20 -2.53
N THR A 15 -8.65 2.26 -1.23
CA THR A 15 -9.24 3.40 -0.54
C THR A 15 -8.21 4.32 0.09
N LEU A 16 -7.01 3.83 0.32
CA LEU A 16 -5.91 4.61 0.90
C LEU A 16 -4.59 4.15 0.27
N ALA A 17 -3.79 5.10 -0.17
CA ALA A 17 -2.41 4.86 -0.59
C ALA A 17 -1.59 6.05 -0.10
N HIS A 18 -1.07 5.95 1.13
CA HIS A 18 -0.41 7.06 1.81
C HIS A 18 1.05 6.75 2.07
N ILE A 19 1.88 7.80 2.03
CA ILE A 19 3.30 7.73 2.35
C ILE A 19 3.59 8.70 3.48
N ILE A 20 4.05 8.16 4.61
CA ILE A 20 4.57 8.97 5.71
C ILE A 20 6.06 9.18 5.41
N ALA A 21 6.41 10.38 4.98
CA ALA A 21 7.75 10.66 4.48
C ALA A 21 8.81 10.66 5.58
N SER A 22 8.45 11.16 6.76
CA SER A 22 9.37 11.23 7.89
C SER A 22 8.64 10.80 9.16
N PRO A 23 8.42 9.47 9.32
CA PRO A 23 7.65 9.00 10.47
C PRO A 23 8.40 9.25 11.77
N ASP A 24 7.63 9.48 12.84
CA ASP A 24 8.22 9.48 14.18
C ASP A 24 8.88 8.11 14.42
N PRO A 25 10.13 8.07 14.89
CA PRO A 25 10.85 6.81 15.03
C PRO A 25 10.17 5.76 15.90
N ILE A 26 9.29 6.16 16.81
CA ILE A 26 8.58 5.22 17.66
C ILE A 26 7.60 4.35 16.88
N LEU A 27 7.11 4.83 15.71
CA LEU A 27 6.12 4.11 14.93
C LEU A 27 6.63 2.76 14.45
N TYR A 28 7.90 2.65 14.09
CA TYR A 28 8.45 1.39 13.61
C TYR A 28 8.26 0.28 14.63
N ARG A 29 8.55 0.58 15.90
CA ARG A 29 8.41 -0.39 16.97
C ARG A 29 6.95 -0.62 17.36
N LYS A 30 6.15 0.46 17.41
CA LYS A 30 4.74 0.34 17.80
C LYS A 30 3.90 -0.40 16.76
N LEU A 31 4.31 -0.38 15.49
CA LEU A 31 3.68 -1.16 14.45
C LEU A 31 4.11 -2.63 14.46
N GLY A 32 5.06 -3.00 15.31
CA GLY A 32 5.56 -4.37 15.37
C GLY A 32 6.43 -4.75 14.19
N LEU A 33 7.11 -3.78 13.57
CA LEU A 33 8.03 -4.05 12.47
C LEU A 33 9.27 -4.76 12.98
N ASP A 34 9.99 -5.43 12.05
CA ASP A 34 11.16 -6.23 12.40
C ASP A 34 12.21 -5.39 13.13
N PRO A 35 12.52 -5.72 14.39
CA PRO A 35 13.47 -4.92 15.17
C PRO A 35 14.92 -5.05 14.69
N ASN A 36 15.21 -6.00 13.80
CA ASN A 36 16.56 -6.19 13.27
C ASN A 36 16.86 -5.33 12.04
N ILE A 37 15.85 -4.61 11.52
CA ILE A 37 16.03 -3.73 10.38
C ILE A 37 16.31 -2.31 10.87
N ASP A 38 17.31 -1.66 10.26
CA ASP A 38 17.57 -0.24 10.50
C ASP A 38 16.62 0.59 9.63
N TYR A 39 15.69 1.28 10.26
CA TYR A 39 14.70 2.11 9.59
C TYR A 39 15.10 3.58 9.48
N HIS A 40 16.36 3.91 9.73
CA HIS A 40 16.82 5.30 9.71
C HIS A 40 16.40 5.97 8.38
N ASN A 41 15.64 7.06 8.48
CA ASN A 41 15.11 7.82 7.35
C ASN A 41 14.20 7.03 6.43
N ALA A 42 13.66 5.90 6.85
CA ALA A 42 12.72 5.14 6.03
C ALA A 42 11.34 5.78 6.07
N ALA A 43 10.71 5.87 4.90
CA ALA A 43 9.30 6.21 4.80
C ALA A 43 8.45 4.99 5.15
N ILE A 44 7.24 5.23 5.61
CA ILE A 44 6.23 4.18 5.82
C ILE A 44 5.13 4.36 4.79
N GLY A 45 4.87 3.33 4.01
CA GLY A 45 3.74 3.29 3.09
C GLY A 45 2.59 2.50 3.68
N ILE A 46 1.38 3.02 3.56
CA ILE A 46 0.16 2.37 4.01
C ILE A 46 -0.81 2.30 2.84
N LEU A 47 -1.33 1.11 2.57
CA LEU A 47 -2.31 0.91 1.51
C LEU A 47 -3.45 0.06 2.05
N CYS A 48 -4.69 0.52 1.82
CA CYS A 48 -5.89 -0.18 2.25
C CYS A 48 -6.76 -0.48 1.04
N GLN A 49 -7.36 -1.67 1.03
CA GLN A 49 -8.12 -2.13 -0.13
C GLN A 49 -9.19 -3.13 0.25
N THR A 50 -10.15 -3.31 -0.65
CA THR A 50 -11.18 -4.34 -0.58
C THR A 50 -11.34 -4.97 -1.97
N PRO A 51 -11.59 -6.29 -2.08
CA PRO A 51 -11.66 -7.27 -0.99
C PRO A 51 -10.34 -7.38 -0.22
N TYR A 52 -10.43 -7.67 1.08
CA TYR A 52 -9.28 -7.58 1.98
C TYR A 52 -8.12 -8.50 1.59
N GLU A 53 -8.41 -9.72 1.14
CA GLU A 53 -7.37 -10.68 0.75
C GLU A 53 -6.56 -10.23 -0.48
N THR A 54 -7.04 -9.26 -1.25
CA THR A 54 -6.28 -8.73 -2.39
C THR A 54 -5.04 -7.96 -1.95
N ALA A 55 -4.93 -7.64 -0.65
CA ALA A 55 -3.70 -7.07 -0.07
C ALA A 55 -2.49 -7.97 -0.32
N ILE A 56 -2.69 -9.29 -0.39
CA ILE A 56 -1.62 -10.24 -0.70
C ILE A 56 -1.11 -10.01 -2.12
N ILE A 57 -2.00 -9.73 -3.06
CA ILE A 57 -1.64 -9.47 -4.46
C ILE A 57 -0.84 -8.18 -4.57
N THR A 58 -1.33 -7.11 -3.96
CA THR A 58 -0.63 -5.82 -4.00
C THR A 58 0.70 -5.86 -3.25
N ALA A 59 0.80 -6.65 -2.19
CA ALA A 59 2.07 -6.86 -1.51
C ALA A 59 3.11 -7.47 -2.47
N ASP A 60 2.73 -8.48 -3.23
CA ASP A 60 3.61 -9.10 -4.21
C ASP A 60 4.03 -8.11 -5.30
N ILE A 61 3.08 -7.35 -5.84
CA ILE A 61 3.36 -6.35 -6.87
C ILE A 61 4.32 -5.28 -6.33
N ALA A 62 4.08 -4.77 -5.12
CA ALA A 62 4.91 -3.75 -4.51
C ALA A 62 6.35 -4.25 -4.30
N LEU A 63 6.50 -5.46 -3.78
CA LEU A 63 7.81 -6.04 -3.52
C LEU A 63 8.61 -6.29 -4.80
N LYS A 64 7.93 -6.56 -5.91
CA LYS A 64 8.59 -6.76 -7.20
C LYS A 64 8.91 -5.44 -7.91
N ALA A 65 8.23 -4.35 -7.56
CA ALA A 65 8.35 -3.08 -8.25
C ALA A 65 9.50 -2.21 -7.74
N ALA A 66 9.85 -2.32 -6.46
CA ALA A 66 10.80 -1.41 -5.82
C ALA A 66 11.55 -2.11 -4.68
N SER A 67 12.64 -1.47 -4.27
CA SER A 67 13.47 -1.98 -3.17
C SER A 67 12.88 -1.55 -1.83
N ILE A 68 11.81 -2.22 -1.43
CA ILE A 68 11.11 -1.95 -0.17
C ILE A 68 11.17 -3.16 0.75
N GLN A 69 10.87 -2.92 2.03
CA GLN A 69 10.72 -3.98 3.02
C GLN A 69 9.24 -4.14 3.33
N LEU A 70 8.78 -5.38 3.41
CA LEU A 70 7.42 -5.66 3.84
C LEU A 70 7.33 -5.45 5.36
N GLY A 71 6.49 -4.52 5.79
CA GLY A 71 6.20 -4.34 7.21
C GLY A 71 5.23 -5.40 7.69
N PHE A 72 4.03 -5.40 7.13
CA PHE A 72 3.06 -6.47 7.31
C PHE A 72 1.98 -6.38 6.23
N VAL A 73 1.30 -7.50 6.02
CA VAL A 73 0.11 -7.57 5.20
C VAL A 73 -0.99 -8.24 6.03
N ASP A 74 -2.14 -7.56 6.14
CA ASP A 74 -3.26 -8.08 6.90
C ASP A 74 -4.42 -8.38 5.96
N ARG A 75 -4.61 -9.67 5.69
CA ARG A 75 -5.67 -10.13 4.79
C ARG A 75 -7.08 -9.98 5.37
N PHE A 76 -7.19 -9.70 6.67
CA PHE A 76 -8.49 -9.55 7.32
C PHE A 76 -8.98 -8.10 7.32
N SER A 77 -8.08 -7.13 7.20
CA SER A 77 -8.44 -5.72 7.12
C SER A 77 -8.12 -5.11 5.74
N GLY A 78 -7.36 -5.79 4.92
CA GLY A 78 -6.93 -5.26 3.62
C GLY A 78 -5.82 -4.23 3.72
N THR A 79 -5.07 -4.23 4.82
CA THR A 79 -4.01 -3.25 5.06
C THR A 79 -2.65 -3.85 4.69
N LEU A 80 -1.88 -3.08 3.93
CA LEU A 80 -0.51 -3.38 3.57
C LEU A 80 0.38 -2.26 4.07
N VAL A 81 1.43 -2.60 4.81
CA VAL A 81 2.43 -1.64 5.30
C VAL A 81 3.80 -2.03 4.80
N VAL A 82 4.49 -1.08 4.19
CA VAL A 82 5.84 -1.26 3.67
C VAL A 82 6.74 -0.13 4.17
N THR A 83 8.05 -0.36 4.12
CA THR A 83 9.04 0.68 4.44
C THR A 83 10.10 0.73 3.34
N GLY A 84 10.73 1.89 3.21
CA GLY A 84 11.79 2.10 2.23
C GLY A 84 12.06 3.58 2.07
N SER A 85 12.88 3.94 1.08
CA SER A 85 13.04 5.35 0.74
C SER A 85 11.73 5.92 0.23
N ILE A 86 11.58 7.24 0.31
CA ILE A 86 10.36 7.91 -0.21
C ILE A 86 10.15 7.54 -1.68
N SER A 87 11.22 7.56 -2.48
CA SER A 87 11.10 7.24 -3.91
C SER A 87 10.73 5.79 -4.16
N ASP A 88 11.28 4.84 -3.40
CA ASP A 88 10.94 3.43 -3.56
C ASP A 88 9.50 3.14 -3.16
N VAL A 89 9.03 3.71 -2.05
CA VAL A 89 7.63 3.53 -1.64
C VAL A 89 6.68 4.15 -2.66
N THR A 90 7.05 5.31 -3.22
CA THR A 90 6.26 5.95 -4.28
C THR A 90 6.14 5.05 -5.51
N ILE A 91 7.25 4.49 -5.96
CA ILE A 91 7.27 3.56 -7.11
C ILE A 91 6.41 2.33 -6.80
N ALA A 92 6.55 1.77 -5.60
CA ALA A 92 5.75 0.62 -5.18
C ALA A 92 4.25 0.91 -5.28
N TRP A 93 3.81 2.06 -4.78
CA TRP A 93 2.39 2.44 -4.82
C TRP A 93 1.91 2.76 -6.24
N GLU A 94 2.74 3.43 -7.05
CA GLU A 94 2.38 3.71 -8.45
C GLU A 94 2.15 2.41 -9.22
N HIS A 95 3.03 1.43 -9.10
CA HIS A 95 2.87 0.13 -9.75
C HIS A 95 1.67 -0.64 -9.21
N SER A 96 1.44 -0.58 -7.90
CA SER A 96 0.30 -1.27 -7.28
C SER A 96 -1.03 -0.71 -7.76
N LEU A 97 -1.15 0.62 -7.83
CA LEU A 97 -2.37 1.26 -8.32
C LEU A 97 -2.59 1.00 -9.80
N ASP A 98 -1.53 1.06 -10.60
CA ASP A 98 -1.60 0.80 -12.03
C ASP A 98 -2.08 -0.64 -12.30
N TYR A 99 -1.52 -1.61 -11.60
CA TYR A 99 -1.93 -3.00 -11.73
C TYR A 99 -3.39 -3.20 -11.30
N ALA A 100 -3.79 -2.55 -10.21
CA ALA A 100 -5.16 -2.65 -9.71
C ALA A 100 -6.16 -2.15 -10.74
N VAL A 101 -5.87 -1.01 -11.37
CA VAL A 101 -6.76 -0.44 -12.40
C VAL A 101 -6.76 -1.29 -13.66
N ASN A 102 -5.59 -1.61 -14.20
CA ASN A 102 -5.47 -2.16 -15.55
C ASN A 102 -5.61 -3.67 -15.62
N VAL A 103 -5.37 -4.38 -14.53
CA VAL A 103 -5.44 -5.84 -14.49
C VAL A 103 -6.60 -6.33 -13.64
N LEU A 104 -6.80 -5.73 -12.46
CA LEU A 104 -7.81 -6.21 -11.52
C LEU A 104 -9.15 -5.49 -11.64
N GLY A 105 -9.22 -4.38 -12.37
CA GLY A 105 -10.46 -3.64 -12.54
C GLY A 105 -10.92 -2.89 -11.29
N PHE A 106 -9.98 -2.45 -10.47
CA PHE A 106 -10.28 -1.71 -9.23
C PHE A 106 -10.50 -0.22 -9.51
N ASP A 107 -11.32 0.40 -8.69
CA ASP A 107 -11.29 1.86 -8.51
C ASP A 107 -10.19 2.17 -7.51
N VAL A 108 -9.44 3.24 -7.75
CA VAL A 108 -8.31 3.59 -6.89
C VAL A 108 -8.35 5.05 -6.47
N CYS A 109 -7.74 5.33 -5.33
CA CYS A 109 -7.53 6.68 -4.84
C CYS A 109 -6.21 7.24 -5.38
N ASN A 110 -5.96 8.52 -5.10
CA ASN A 110 -4.66 9.12 -5.37
C ASN A 110 -3.65 8.76 -4.28
N ILE A 111 -2.37 8.76 -4.64
CA ILE A 111 -1.30 8.61 -3.65
C ILE A 111 -1.18 9.93 -2.89
N THR A 112 -1.19 9.86 -1.57
CA THR A 112 -0.99 11.02 -0.70
C THR A 112 0.32 10.88 0.06
N LYS A 113 0.89 12.02 0.44
CA LYS A 113 2.19 12.07 1.11
C LYS A 113 2.20 13.20 2.14
N ALA A 114 2.74 12.90 3.30
CA ALA A 114 2.90 13.90 4.36
C ALA A 114 4.11 13.62 5.25
#